data_32930050989a7a478b5337fe2919eef0
#
_entry.id   32930050989a7a478b5337fe2919eef0
#
_cell.length_a   1.000
_cell.length_b   1.000
_cell.length_c   1.000
_cell.angle_alpha   90.00
_cell.angle_beta   90.00
_cell.angle_gamma   90.00
#
_symmetry.space_group_name_H-M   'P 1'
#
loop_
_entity.id
_entity.type
_entity.pdbx_description
1 polymer ?
#
loop_
_entity_poly.entity_id
_entity_poly.type
_entity_poly.pdbx_seq_one_letter_code
_entity_poly.pdbx_strand_id
1 'polypeptide(L)'
;MHITCEGKAYELFEGATPQNLWNMVSGGRDPETAVLADCEGDIIDFQTPFTGDTDVKWIPLGSPLAHRAYQRSLIMLLAIAAKEVYGGKIEVAVKHALGKALYCEFSDGHVPLQKELDVLCYKMEEIVKEGRDITQLTVGISKAEAFLRLKGRKADADLVTQMPVKEISVSQCGTFIDYFFGPMLPDMSFLKIFHLSSYAPGFLLHVPDPCLLYTSPSPRDRTRYRM
;
A
#
# COMPACT_ATOMS: atom_id res chain seq x y z
N MET A 1 -0.13 -23.89 15.99
CA MET A 1 -1.01 -22.70 16.10
C MET A 1 -2.32 -23.04 15.43
N HIS A 2 -3.43 -22.79 16.12
CA HIS A 2 -4.77 -23.11 15.63
C HIS A 2 -5.43 -21.82 15.13
N ILE A 3 -5.75 -21.78 13.85
CA ILE A 3 -6.41 -20.64 13.22
C ILE A 3 -7.82 -21.09 12.78
N THR A 4 -8.84 -20.38 13.25
CA THR A 4 -10.21 -20.57 12.77
C THR A 4 -10.46 -19.61 11.60
N CYS A 5 -11.06 -20.11 10.54
CA CYS A 5 -11.46 -19.30 9.40
C CYS A 5 -12.75 -19.84 8.80
N GLU A 6 -13.77 -18.99 8.66
CA GLU A 6 -15.10 -19.38 8.13
C GLU A 6 -15.69 -20.61 8.86
N GLY A 7 -15.49 -20.69 10.18
CA GLY A 7 -16.00 -21.78 11.03
C GLY A 7 -15.24 -23.11 10.92
N LYS A 8 -14.11 -23.14 10.23
CA LYS A 8 -13.22 -24.30 10.14
C LYS A 8 -11.90 -24.01 10.84
N ALA A 9 -11.37 -25.01 11.55
CA ALA A 9 -10.07 -24.92 12.20
C ALA A 9 -8.95 -25.44 11.29
N TYR A 10 -7.83 -24.72 11.26
CA TYR A 10 -6.62 -25.04 10.51
C TYR A 10 -5.44 -25.08 11.46
N GLU A 11 -4.59 -26.08 11.32
CA GLU A 11 -3.30 -26.12 12.01
C GLU A 11 -2.21 -25.51 11.10
N LEU A 12 -1.62 -24.42 11.56
CA LEU A 12 -0.53 -23.74 10.87
C LEU A 12 0.76 -23.80 11.71
N PHE A 13 1.89 -23.66 11.04
CA PHE A 13 3.20 -23.58 11.68
C PHE A 13 3.40 -22.21 12.36
N GLU A 14 4.31 -22.12 13.31
CA GLU A 14 4.67 -20.87 13.97
C GLU A 14 5.31 -19.90 12.96
N GLY A 15 4.83 -18.67 12.92
CA GLY A 15 5.23 -17.67 11.93
C GLY A 15 4.45 -17.72 10.62
N ALA A 16 3.41 -18.55 10.52
CA ALA A 16 2.51 -18.55 9.37
C ALA A 16 1.78 -17.21 9.23
N THR A 17 1.46 -16.85 8.00
CA THR A 17 0.84 -15.56 7.63
C THR A 17 -0.56 -15.76 7.05
N PRO A 18 -1.38 -14.70 6.94
CA PRO A 18 -2.64 -14.75 6.20
C PRO A 18 -2.48 -15.27 4.76
N GLN A 19 -1.34 -15.00 4.09
CA GLN A 19 -1.05 -15.54 2.75
C GLN A 19 -1.00 -17.07 2.77
N ASN A 20 -0.39 -17.68 3.80
CA ASN A 20 -0.33 -19.14 3.91
C ASN A 20 -1.74 -19.72 4.07
N LEU A 21 -2.56 -19.12 4.95
CA LEU A 21 -3.95 -19.55 5.15
C LEU A 21 -4.79 -19.36 3.88
N TRP A 22 -4.67 -18.19 3.20
CA TRP A 22 -5.40 -17.90 1.97
C TRP A 22 -5.12 -18.91 0.87
N ASN A 23 -3.87 -19.30 0.69
CA ASN A 23 -3.47 -20.32 -0.29
C ASN A 23 -4.16 -21.67 -0.04
N MET A 24 -4.49 -21.99 1.22
CA MET A 24 -5.20 -23.23 1.58
C MET A 24 -6.71 -23.13 1.37
N VAL A 25 -7.30 -21.97 1.61
CA VAL A 25 -8.77 -21.81 1.67
C VAL A 25 -9.39 -21.13 0.45
N SER A 26 -8.60 -20.43 -0.36
CA SER A 26 -9.10 -19.62 -1.47
C SER A 26 -9.85 -20.43 -2.53
N GLY A 27 -9.36 -21.63 -2.86
CA GLY A 27 -10.04 -22.55 -3.77
C GLY A 27 -10.41 -21.93 -5.14
N GLY A 28 -9.64 -20.93 -5.61
CA GLY A 28 -9.91 -20.18 -6.85
C GLY A 28 -10.88 -19.01 -6.70
N ARG A 29 -11.15 -18.54 -5.47
CA ARG A 29 -11.91 -17.30 -5.21
C ARG A 29 -11.19 -16.10 -5.82
N ASP A 30 -11.98 -15.06 -6.14
CA ASP A 30 -11.45 -13.78 -6.60
C ASP A 30 -10.50 -13.19 -5.53
N PRO A 31 -9.24 -12.87 -5.87
CA PRO A 31 -8.28 -12.26 -4.94
C PRO A 31 -8.80 -10.98 -4.28
N GLU A 32 -9.67 -10.20 -4.93
CA GLU A 32 -10.25 -8.98 -4.36
C GLU A 32 -11.17 -9.24 -3.16
N THR A 33 -11.58 -10.49 -2.93
CA THR A 33 -12.40 -10.87 -1.77
C THR A 33 -11.61 -10.95 -0.46
N ALA A 34 -10.28 -10.98 -0.52
CA ALA A 34 -9.41 -11.06 0.64
C ALA A 34 -8.09 -10.33 0.37
N VAL A 35 -7.97 -9.10 0.82
CA VAL A 35 -6.74 -8.30 0.70
C VAL A 35 -6.09 -7.99 2.05
N LEU A 36 -6.83 -8.18 3.15
CA LEU A 36 -6.37 -8.08 4.53
C LEU A 36 -7.05 -9.16 5.37
N ALA A 37 -6.52 -9.41 6.55
CA ALA A 37 -7.12 -10.28 7.56
C ALA A 37 -7.47 -9.49 8.82
N ASP A 38 -8.68 -9.70 9.34
CA ASP A 38 -9.12 -9.26 10.66
C ASP A 38 -8.96 -10.44 11.62
N CYS A 39 -8.06 -10.31 12.58
CA CYS A 39 -7.74 -11.28 13.61
C CYS A 39 -8.32 -10.77 14.95
N GLU A 40 -9.60 -10.99 15.18
CA GLU A 40 -10.31 -10.56 16.40
C GLU A 40 -10.21 -9.05 16.69
N GLY A 41 -10.22 -8.22 15.64
CA GLY A 41 -10.11 -6.77 15.70
C GLY A 41 -8.73 -6.22 15.36
N ASP A 42 -7.73 -7.09 15.25
CA ASP A 42 -6.39 -6.72 14.78
C ASP A 42 -6.30 -6.92 13.27
N ILE A 43 -6.14 -5.81 12.53
CA ILE A 43 -6.12 -5.85 11.07
C ILE A 43 -4.68 -5.95 10.59
N ILE A 44 -4.35 -7.08 9.98
CA ILE A 44 -3.01 -7.37 9.46
C ILE A 44 -3.02 -7.57 7.94
N ASP A 45 -1.88 -7.32 7.31
CA ASP A 45 -1.68 -7.64 5.90
C ASP A 45 -1.28 -9.11 5.69
N PHE A 46 -1.21 -9.50 4.43
CA PHE A 46 -0.94 -10.89 4.05
C PHE A 46 0.46 -11.39 4.40
N GLN A 47 1.38 -10.48 4.74
CA GLN A 47 2.77 -10.82 5.06
C GLN A 47 3.08 -10.77 6.56
N THR A 48 2.18 -10.20 7.37
CA THR A 48 2.35 -10.14 8.83
C THR A 48 2.05 -11.49 9.46
N PRO A 49 3.00 -12.11 10.20
CA PRO A 49 2.76 -13.39 10.84
C PRO A 49 1.66 -13.31 11.91
N PHE A 50 0.89 -14.38 12.03
CA PHE A 50 -0.03 -14.55 13.16
C PHE A 50 0.75 -14.61 14.49
N THR A 51 0.24 -13.95 15.52
CA THR A 51 0.87 -13.88 16.84
C THR A 51 0.42 -15.01 17.79
N GLY A 52 -0.60 -15.76 17.41
CA GLY A 52 -1.17 -16.85 18.23
C GLY A 52 -2.43 -17.42 17.59
N ASP A 53 -3.15 -18.25 18.36
CA ASP A 53 -4.45 -18.78 17.95
C ASP A 53 -5.46 -17.63 17.80
N THR A 54 -6.20 -17.60 16.69
CA THR A 54 -7.15 -16.51 16.39
C THR A 54 -8.24 -16.95 15.41
N ASP A 55 -9.35 -16.18 15.38
CA ASP A 55 -10.40 -16.30 14.35
C ASP A 55 -10.16 -15.25 13.25
N VAL A 56 -9.99 -15.72 12.03
CA VAL A 56 -9.67 -14.88 10.88
C VAL A 56 -10.91 -14.61 10.04
N LYS A 57 -11.17 -13.33 9.79
CA LYS A 57 -12.15 -12.85 8.82
C LYS A 57 -11.46 -12.11 7.68
N TRP A 58 -11.80 -12.47 6.46
CA TRP A 58 -11.22 -11.82 5.28
C TRP A 58 -11.84 -10.44 5.06
N ILE A 59 -11.00 -9.47 4.76
CA ILE A 59 -11.40 -8.09 4.42
C ILE A 59 -11.26 -7.92 2.91
N PRO A 60 -12.38 -7.70 2.20
CA PRO A 60 -12.34 -7.47 0.75
C PRO A 60 -11.83 -6.08 0.39
N LEU A 61 -11.33 -5.93 -0.83
CA LEU A 61 -10.74 -4.69 -1.36
C LEU A 61 -11.66 -3.47 -1.24
N GLY A 62 -12.95 -3.64 -1.50
CA GLY A 62 -13.95 -2.55 -1.40
C GLY A 62 -14.34 -2.16 0.03
N SER A 63 -13.82 -2.83 1.07
CA SER A 63 -14.10 -2.48 2.46
C SER A 63 -13.49 -1.13 2.83
N PRO A 64 -14.17 -0.31 3.66
CA PRO A 64 -13.57 0.90 4.25
C PRO A 64 -12.27 0.64 5.00
N LEU A 65 -12.11 -0.56 5.57
CA LEU A 65 -10.88 -0.99 6.26
C LEU A 65 -9.72 -1.17 5.28
N ALA A 66 -9.97 -1.77 4.11
CA ALA A 66 -8.98 -1.94 3.06
C ALA A 66 -8.59 -0.61 2.37
N HIS A 67 -9.46 0.40 2.41
CA HIS A 67 -9.21 1.69 1.76
C HIS A 67 -7.94 2.38 2.25
N ARG A 68 -7.61 2.28 3.54
CA ARG A 68 -6.35 2.83 4.09
C ARG A 68 -5.12 2.06 3.60
N ALA A 69 -5.22 0.75 3.43
CA ALA A 69 -4.16 -0.06 2.85
C ALA A 69 -3.98 0.28 1.37
N TYR A 70 -5.10 0.44 0.63
CA TYR A 70 -5.09 0.91 -0.75
C TYR A 70 -4.36 2.25 -0.89
N GLN A 71 -4.70 3.23 -0.06
CA GLN A 71 -4.07 4.54 -0.08
C GLN A 71 -2.56 4.48 0.19
N ARG A 72 -2.12 3.70 1.20
CA ARG A 72 -0.68 3.50 1.49
C ARG A 72 0.06 2.83 0.33
N SER A 73 -0.52 1.76 -0.21
CA SER A 73 0.06 1.04 -1.35
C SER A 73 0.11 1.92 -2.62
N LEU A 74 -0.89 2.80 -2.80
CA LEU A 74 -0.89 3.76 -3.90
C LEU A 74 0.19 4.85 -3.76
N ILE A 75 0.48 5.30 -2.54
CA ILE A 75 1.61 6.19 -2.26
C ILE A 75 2.94 5.49 -2.57
N MET A 76 3.07 4.22 -2.19
CA MET A 76 4.25 3.43 -2.52
C MET A 76 4.41 3.25 -4.03
N LEU A 77 3.34 2.95 -4.76
CA LEU A 77 3.33 2.84 -6.22
C LEU A 77 3.81 4.15 -6.87
N LEU A 78 3.29 5.30 -6.43
CA LEU A 78 3.71 6.61 -6.91
C LEU A 78 5.21 6.87 -6.66
N ALA A 79 5.71 6.53 -5.48
CA ALA A 79 7.12 6.70 -5.12
C ALA A 79 8.04 5.80 -5.97
N ILE A 80 7.63 4.55 -6.25
CA ILE A 80 8.37 3.64 -7.13
C ILE A 80 8.38 4.17 -8.56
N ALA A 81 7.23 4.59 -9.09
CA ALA A 81 7.12 5.15 -10.43
C ALA A 81 7.99 6.40 -10.60
N ALA A 82 7.98 7.31 -9.63
CA ALA A 82 8.84 8.49 -9.64
C ALA A 82 10.34 8.11 -9.62
N LYS A 83 10.73 7.14 -8.78
CA LYS A 83 12.11 6.64 -8.75
C LYS A 83 12.54 6.04 -10.09
N GLU A 84 11.67 5.30 -10.78
CA GLU A 84 11.97 4.70 -12.09
C GLU A 84 12.01 5.75 -13.21
N VAL A 85 11.09 6.72 -13.22
CA VAL A 85 11.04 7.79 -14.23
C VAL A 85 12.20 8.76 -14.09
N TYR A 86 12.52 9.18 -12.86
CA TYR A 86 13.54 10.20 -12.60
C TYR A 86 14.92 9.64 -12.19
N GLY A 87 15.07 8.30 -12.18
CA GLY A 87 16.34 7.65 -11.82
C GLY A 87 16.75 7.92 -10.37
N GLY A 88 15.79 8.16 -9.46
CA GLY A 88 16.03 8.44 -8.05
C GLY A 88 16.55 9.85 -7.73
N LYS A 89 16.59 10.76 -8.72
CA LYS A 89 17.01 12.15 -8.53
C LYS A 89 15.92 13.03 -7.94
N ILE A 90 14.67 12.71 -8.24
CA ILE A 90 13.48 13.43 -7.78
C ILE A 90 12.60 12.43 -7.00
N GLU A 91 12.26 12.79 -5.79
CA GLU A 91 11.34 12.05 -4.94
C GLU A 91 10.00 12.77 -4.87
N VAL A 92 8.94 12.04 -4.54
CA VAL A 92 7.61 12.60 -4.30
C VAL A 92 7.36 12.64 -2.80
N ALA A 93 6.97 13.81 -2.30
CA ALA A 93 6.53 14.02 -0.93
C ALA A 93 5.02 14.21 -0.88
N VAL A 94 4.31 13.33 -0.18
CA VAL A 94 2.90 13.53 0.17
C VAL A 94 2.83 14.49 1.35
N LYS A 95 2.13 15.61 1.19
CA LYS A 95 2.07 16.69 2.20
C LYS A 95 0.84 16.57 3.09
N HIS A 96 -0.34 16.51 2.50
CA HIS A 96 -1.60 16.44 3.22
C HIS A 96 -2.72 15.89 2.33
N ALA A 97 -3.82 15.51 2.96
CA ALA A 97 -5.05 15.17 2.24
C ALA A 97 -5.81 16.44 1.82
N LEU A 98 -6.33 16.43 0.60
CA LEU A 98 -7.20 17.49 0.06
C LEU A 98 -8.48 16.84 -0.46
N GLY A 99 -9.52 16.83 0.35
CA GLY A 99 -10.75 16.10 0.05
C GLY A 99 -10.49 14.59 -0.10
N LYS A 100 -10.76 14.05 -1.29
CA LYS A 100 -10.52 12.63 -1.64
C LYS A 100 -9.16 12.40 -2.33
N ALA A 101 -8.32 13.42 -2.43
CA ALA A 101 -7.01 13.35 -3.05
C ALA A 101 -5.90 13.60 -2.02
N LEU A 102 -4.68 13.24 -2.38
CA LEU A 102 -3.48 13.57 -1.64
C LEU A 102 -2.71 14.64 -2.42
N TYR A 103 -2.39 15.74 -1.76
CA TYR A 103 -1.52 16.76 -2.33
C TYR A 103 -0.06 16.32 -2.22
N CYS A 104 0.62 16.34 -3.35
CA CYS A 104 2.00 15.88 -3.51
C CYS A 104 2.88 16.97 -4.12
N GLU A 105 4.15 16.97 -3.77
CA GLU A 105 5.18 17.84 -4.33
C GLU A 105 6.41 17.03 -4.72
N PHE A 106 7.12 17.49 -5.74
CA PHE A 106 8.44 16.96 -6.07
C PHE A 106 9.51 17.55 -5.14
N SER A 107 10.52 16.74 -4.81
CA SER A 107 11.58 17.12 -3.85
C SER A 107 12.47 18.28 -4.32
N ASP A 108 12.56 18.52 -5.62
CA ASP A 108 13.29 19.63 -6.23
C ASP A 108 12.46 20.92 -6.34
N GLY A 109 11.17 20.86 -5.94
CA GLY A 109 10.26 22.01 -5.91
C GLY A 109 9.75 22.48 -7.28
N HIS A 110 10.02 21.76 -8.37
CA HIS A 110 9.45 22.13 -9.66
C HIS A 110 7.95 21.85 -9.72
N VAL A 111 7.21 22.66 -10.48
CA VAL A 111 5.78 22.53 -10.70
C VAL A 111 5.53 21.63 -11.91
N PRO A 112 4.94 20.43 -11.76
CA PRO A 112 4.76 19.52 -12.87
C PRO A 112 3.73 20.02 -13.87
N LEU A 113 4.02 19.84 -15.14
CA LEU A 113 3.03 19.96 -16.21
C LEU A 113 2.19 18.68 -16.29
N GLN A 114 0.94 18.79 -16.79
CA GLN A 114 0.06 17.61 -16.92
C GLN A 114 0.71 16.48 -17.75
N LYS A 115 1.43 16.81 -18.82
CA LYS A 115 2.14 15.81 -19.65
C LYS A 115 3.17 15.00 -18.86
N GLU A 116 3.83 15.62 -17.88
CA GLU A 116 4.78 14.94 -17.01
C GLU A 116 4.08 13.99 -16.05
N LEU A 117 2.95 14.42 -15.50
CA LEU A 117 2.08 13.58 -14.67
C LEU A 117 1.49 12.42 -15.47
N ASP A 118 1.18 12.61 -16.75
CA ASP A 118 0.70 11.55 -17.64
C ASP A 118 1.77 10.46 -17.85
N VAL A 119 3.05 10.84 -17.98
CA VAL A 119 4.18 9.89 -18.05
C VAL A 119 4.31 9.10 -16.74
N LEU A 120 4.19 9.79 -15.62
CA LEU A 120 4.26 9.16 -14.29
C LEU A 120 3.08 8.20 -14.09
N CYS A 121 1.86 8.61 -14.49
CA CYS A 121 0.68 7.77 -14.44
C CYS A 121 0.81 6.51 -15.32
N TYR A 122 1.35 6.66 -16.53
CA TYR A 122 1.63 5.53 -17.40
C TYR A 122 2.62 4.52 -16.75
N LYS A 123 3.68 5.03 -16.11
CA LYS A 123 4.63 4.16 -15.37
C LYS A 123 3.96 3.45 -14.20
N MET A 124 3.07 4.12 -13.47
CA MET A 124 2.28 3.48 -12.42
C MET A 124 1.42 2.34 -12.99
N GLU A 125 0.75 2.55 -14.13
CA GLU A 125 -0.05 1.51 -14.80
C GLU A 125 0.80 0.32 -15.26
N GLU A 126 2.04 0.53 -15.69
CA GLU A 126 2.97 -0.56 -16.03
C GLU A 126 3.28 -1.42 -14.80
N ILE A 127 3.64 -0.79 -13.66
CA ILE A 127 3.93 -1.49 -12.41
C ILE A 127 2.71 -2.27 -11.90
N VAL A 128 1.50 -1.71 -12.04
CA VAL A 128 0.25 -2.42 -11.70
C VAL A 128 0.05 -3.65 -12.58
N LYS A 129 0.32 -3.56 -13.88
CA LYS A 129 0.21 -4.70 -14.81
C LYS A 129 1.24 -5.80 -14.51
N GLU A 130 2.43 -5.42 -14.03
CA GLU A 130 3.46 -6.37 -13.60
C GLU A 130 3.04 -7.14 -12.34
N GLY A 131 2.17 -6.56 -11.50
CA GLY A 131 1.67 -7.20 -10.28
C GLY A 131 2.77 -7.47 -9.26
N ARG A 132 3.69 -6.52 -9.07
CA ARG A 132 4.82 -6.67 -8.14
C ARG A 132 4.34 -6.88 -6.71
N ASP A 133 4.85 -7.90 -6.03
CA ASP A 133 4.52 -8.20 -4.64
C ASP A 133 4.95 -7.07 -3.70
N ILE A 134 4.13 -6.82 -2.67
CA ILE A 134 4.47 -5.97 -1.53
C ILE A 134 4.78 -6.90 -0.36
N THR A 135 6.03 -6.90 0.07
CA THR A 135 6.50 -7.74 1.17
C THR A 135 6.87 -6.89 2.40
N GLN A 136 6.97 -7.54 3.55
CA GLN A 136 7.38 -6.90 4.80
C GLN A 136 8.77 -7.37 5.20
N LEU A 137 9.61 -6.43 5.66
CA LEU A 137 10.92 -6.71 6.23
C LEU A 137 10.93 -6.23 7.67
N THR A 138 11.36 -7.09 8.58
CA THR A 138 11.59 -6.69 9.97
C THR A 138 12.97 -6.06 10.10
N VAL A 139 13.02 -4.85 10.64
CA VAL A 139 14.27 -4.10 10.86
C VAL A 139 14.33 -3.58 12.30
N GLY A 140 15.52 -3.59 12.88
CA GLY A 140 15.72 -3.00 14.19
C GLY A 140 15.50 -1.48 14.20
N ILE A 141 14.97 -0.94 15.31
CA ILE A 141 14.63 0.49 15.48
C ILE A 141 15.78 1.42 15.07
N SER A 142 17.01 1.14 15.48
CA SER A 142 18.16 2.00 15.15
C SER A 142 18.44 2.08 13.65
N LYS A 143 18.22 0.97 12.91
CA LYS A 143 18.36 0.96 11.44
C LYS A 143 17.23 1.72 10.78
N ALA A 144 16.01 1.56 11.26
CA ALA A 144 14.83 2.26 10.76
C ALA A 144 14.96 3.78 11.01
N GLU A 145 15.39 4.20 12.19
CA GLU A 145 15.66 5.61 12.50
C GLU A 145 16.69 6.21 11.54
N ALA A 146 17.84 5.56 11.37
CA ALA A 146 18.89 6.02 10.48
C ALA A 146 18.40 6.16 9.03
N PHE A 147 17.63 5.18 8.56
CA PHE A 147 17.02 5.19 7.23
C PHE A 147 16.03 6.36 7.03
N LEU A 148 15.14 6.60 8.01
CA LEU A 148 14.18 7.70 7.96
C LEU A 148 14.86 9.07 8.03
N ARG A 149 15.92 9.21 8.85
CA ARG A 149 16.71 10.45 8.90
C ARG A 149 17.46 10.73 7.61
N LEU A 150 18.01 9.70 6.95
CA LEU A 150 18.65 9.83 5.62
C LEU A 150 17.64 10.29 4.55
N LYS A 151 16.38 9.86 4.65
CA LYS A 151 15.29 10.33 3.79
C LYS A 151 14.70 11.69 4.18
N GLY A 152 15.27 12.39 5.16
CA GLY A 152 14.77 13.69 5.64
C GLY A 152 13.47 13.61 6.45
N ARG A 153 12.96 12.40 6.74
CA ARG A 153 11.72 12.13 7.50
C ARG A 153 11.99 12.14 9.02
N LYS A 154 12.41 13.30 9.54
CA LYS A 154 12.81 13.43 10.94
C LYS A 154 11.68 13.12 11.94
N ALA A 155 10.46 13.60 11.66
CA ALA A 155 9.30 13.36 12.52
C ALA A 155 8.98 11.86 12.63
N ASP A 156 9.06 11.12 11.54
CA ASP A 156 8.83 9.67 11.54
C ASP A 156 9.96 8.93 12.25
N ALA A 157 11.20 9.38 12.09
CA ALA A 157 12.36 8.84 12.83
C ALA A 157 12.21 9.01 14.35
N ASP A 158 11.78 10.20 14.79
CA ASP A 158 11.51 10.48 16.21
C ASP A 158 10.33 9.66 16.73
N LEU A 159 9.30 9.45 15.92
CA LEU A 159 8.16 8.60 16.27
C LEU A 159 8.59 7.14 16.46
N VAL A 160 9.35 6.60 15.53
CA VAL A 160 9.85 5.21 15.59
C VAL A 160 10.71 4.96 16.83
N THR A 161 11.55 5.92 17.23
CA THR A 161 12.40 5.77 18.43
C THR A 161 11.61 5.77 19.73
N GLN A 162 10.40 6.35 19.76
CA GLN A 162 9.52 6.36 20.93
C GLN A 162 8.64 5.11 21.05
N MET A 163 8.62 4.25 20.04
CA MET A 163 7.85 3.01 20.10
C MET A 163 8.45 2.03 21.12
N PRO A 164 7.62 1.39 21.97
CA PRO A 164 8.09 0.42 22.97
C PRO A 164 8.38 -0.96 22.35
N VAL A 165 9.02 -0.98 21.18
CA VAL A 165 9.37 -2.20 20.43
C VAL A 165 10.83 -2.16 20.02
N LYS A 166 11.44 -3.32 19.78
CA LYS A 166 12.84 -3.42 19.35
C LYS A 166 12.99 -3.39 17.83
N GLU A 167 11.95 -3.79 17.13
CA GLU A 167 11.91 -3.96 15.68
C GLU A 167 10.61 -3.43 15.13
N ILE A 168 10.64 -2.98 13.88
CA ILE A 168 9.44 -2.57 13.11
C ILE A 168 9.44 -3.23 11.74
N SER A 169 8.27 -3.36 11.16
CA SER A 169 8.11 -3.79 9.77
C SER A 169 8.22 -2.60 8.83
N VAL A 170 9.01 -2.75 7.77
CA VAL A 170 9.07 -1.82 6.62
C VAL A 170 8.59 -2.54 5.38
N SER A 171 7.90 -1.82 4.50
CA SER A 171 7.36 -2.40 3.27
C SER A 171 8.41 -2.37 2.16
N GLN A 172 8.50 -3.47 1.41
CA GLN A 172 9.39 -3.63 0.27
C GLN A 172 8.59 -4.02 -0.98
N CYS A 173 8.95 -3.43 -2.13
CA CYS A 173 8.51 -3.86 -3.44
C CYS A 173 9.70 -3.79 -4.42
N GLY A 174 10.19 -4.95 -4.84
CA GLY A 174 11.44 -5.06 -5.58
C GLY A 174 12.62 -4.46 -4.81
N THR A 175 13.28 -3.45 -5.38
CA THR A 175 14.39 -2.72 -4.74
C THR A 175 13.97 -1.49 -3.95
N PHE A 176 12.67 -1.17 -3.93
CA PHE A 176 12.13 -0.04 -3.18
C PHE A 176 11.77 -0.50 -1.77
N ILE A 177 12.24 0.22 -0.76
CA ILE A 177 11.95 -0.02 0.66
C ILE A 177 11.52 1.31 1.27
N ASP A 178 10.42 1.31 2.01
CA ASP A 178 10.01 2.45 2.81
C ASP A 178 9.15 2.03 4.00
N TYR A 179 9.00 2.95 4.96
CA TYR A 179 8.19 2.75 6.15
C TYR A 179 6.79 3.33 5.96
N PHE A 180 5.81 2.43 6.03
CA PHE A 180 4.38 2.78 6.03
C PHE A 180 3.74 2.30 7.34
N PHE A 181 3.04 3.20 8.02
CA PHE A 181 2.39 2.86 9.28
C PHE A 181 1.07 2.13 9.03
N GLY A 182 1.09 0.81 9.18
CA GLY A 182 -0.07 -0.09 9.08
C GLY A 182 -0.04 -1.01 7.85
N PRO A 183 -1.06 -1.86 7.69
CA PRO A 183 -1.08 -2.91 6.68
C PRO A 183 -1.10 -2.37 5.25
N MET A 184 -0.50 -3.11 4.32
CA MET A 184 -0.43 -2.84 2.89
C MET A 184 -1.29 -3.85 2.12
N LEU A 185 -1.57 -3.58 0.85
CA LEU A 185 -2.15 -4.58 -0.06
C LEU A 185 -1.12 -5.68 -0.37
N PRO A 186 -1.55 -6.89 -0.79
CA PRO A 186 -0.64 -7.99 -1.07
C PRO A 186 0.35 -7.70 -2.22
N ASP A 187 -0.12 -7.05 -3.27
CA ASP A 187 0.66 -6.70 -4.45
C ASP A 187 0.11 -5.45 -5.16
N MET A 188 0.83 -4.99 -6.17
CA MET A 188 0.48 -3.78 -6.93
C MET A 188 -0.69 -3.98 -7.89
N SER A 189 -1.08 -5.22 -8.26
CA SER A 189 -2.15 -5.48 -9.23
C SER A 189 -3.54 -5.04 -8.75
N PHE A 190 -3.72 -4.89 -7.43
CA PHE A 190 -4.94 -4.38 -6.83
C PHE A 190 -5.16 -2.88 -7.05
N LEU A 191 -4.12 -2.12 -7.42
CA LEU A 191 -4.17 -0.66 -7.56
C LEU A 191 -4.64 -0.24 -8.96
N LYS A 192 -5.84 -0.63 -9.34
CA LYS A 192 -6.38 -0.43 -10.70
C LYS A 192 -6.95 0.96 -10.97
N ILE A 193 -7.30 1.71 -9.91
CA ILE A 193 -8.03 2.99 -10.02
C ILE A 193 -7.25 4.08 -9.31
N PHE A 194 -6.69 4.99 -10.06
CA PHE A 194 -6.02 6.20 -9.58
C PHE A 194 -5.92 7.22 -10.70
N HIS A 195 -5.62 8.46 -10.36
CA HIS A 195 -5.38 9.53 -11.33
C HIS A 195 -4.44 10.58 -10.74
N LEU A 196 -3.61 11.19 -11.60
CA LEU A 196 -2.78 12.33 -11.25
C LEU A 196 -3.29 13.58 -11.97
N SER A 197 -3.42 14.69 -11.26
CA SER A 197 -3.81 15.99 -11.85
C SER A 197 -2.93 17.11 -11.34
N SER A 198 -2.64 18.09 -12.22
CA SER A 198 -1.86 19.27 -11.85
C SER A 198 -2.62 20.12 -10.84
N TYR A 199 -1.93 20.57 -9.79
CA TYR A 199 -2.44 21.45 -8.75
C TYR A 199 -1.30 22.28 -8.17
N ALA A 200 -1.04 23.43 -8.76
CA ALA A 200 0.12 24.26 -8.41
C ALA A 200 0.15 24.66 -6.91
N PRO A 201 1.33 24.60 -6.26
CA PRO A 201 2.66 24.36 -6.83
C PRO A 201 3.06 22.88 -7.00
N GLY A 202 2.19 21.92 -6.70
CA GLY A 202 2.43 20.48 -6.84
C GLY A 202 1.38 19.79 -7.72
N PHE A 203 0.88 18.64 -7.27
CA PHE A 203 -0.12 17.85 -7.97
C PHE A 203 -0.98 17.04 -7.00
N LEU A 204 -2.07 16.49 -7.48
CA LEU A 204 -2.98 15.65 -6.71
C LEU A 204 -2.88 14.19 -7.16
N LEU A 205 -2.72 13.29 -6.19
CA LEU A 205 -2.95 11.87 -6.34
C LEU A 205 -4.39 11.58 -5.90
N HIS A 206 -5.26 11.27 -6.86
CA HIS A 206 -6.65 10.91 -6.59
C HIS A 206 -6.76 9.46 -6.14
N VAL A 207 -7.40 9.25 -5.01
CA VAL A 207 -7.69 7.93 -4.43
C VAL A 207 -9.16 7.62 -4.70
N PRO A 208 -9.51 6.41 -5.19
CA PRO A 208 -10.89 6.06 -5.47
C PRO A 208 -11.72 6.00 -4.18
N ASP A 209 -13.03 6.25 -4.29
CA ASP A 209 -13.95 5.93 -3.21
C ASP A 209 -14.00 4.42 -2.96
N PRO A 210 -14.16 3.96 -1.71
CA PRO A 210 -14.31 2.52 -1.41
C PRO A 210 -15.41 1.86 -2.22
N CYS A 211 -16.52 2.55 -2.48
CA CYS A 211 -17.62 2.04 -3.29
C CYS A 211 -17.25 1.73 -4.74
N LEU A 212 -16.26 2.43 -5.31
CA LEU A 212 -15.79 2.20 -6.68
C LEU A 212 -14.90 0.96 -6.80
N LEU A 213 -14.34 0.50 -5.68
CA LEU A 213 -13.52 -0.71 -5.62
C LEU A 213 -14.36 -2.00 -5.65
N TYR A 214 -15.68 -1.91 -5.39
CA TYR A 214 -16.61 -3.03 -5.49
C TYR A 214 -17.12 -3.31 -6.92
N THR A 215 -17.07 -2.31 -7.78
CA THR A 215 -17.54 -2.45 -9.16
C THR A 215 -16.35 -2.68 -10.06
N SER A 216 -16.25 -3.84 -10.70
CA SER A 216 -15.36 -4.02 -11.85
C SER A 216 -15.53 -2.82 -12.78
N PRO A 217 -14.47 -2.04 -13.07
CA PRO A 217 -14.61 -0.85 -13.88
C PRO A 217 -15.16 -1.24 -15.25
N SER A 218 -16.41 -0.86 -15.53
CA SER A 218 -16.97 -0.96 -16.88
C SER A 218 -16.07 -0.14 -17.82
N PRO A 219 -15.82 -0.60 -19.06
CA PRO A 219 -15.04 0.16 -20.04
C PRO A 219 -15.54 1.61 -20.24
N ARG A 220 -16.79 1.91 -19.85
CA ARG A 220 -17.40 3.24 -19.91
C ARG A 220 -16.97 4.18 -18.78
N ASP A 221 -16.47 3.68 -17.65
CA ASP A 221 -16.08 4.51 -16.51
C ASP A 221 -14.68 5.10 -16.68
N ARG A 222 -13.82 4.51 -17.51
CA ARG A 222 -12.49 5.04 -17.87
C ARG A 222 -12.55 6.40 -18.57
N THR A 223 -13.68 6.77 -19.18
CA THR A 223 -13.84 8.03 -19.90
C THR A 223 -14.28 9.20 -19.01
N ARG A 224 -14.82 8.96 -17.81
CA ARG A 224 -15.29 10.01 -16.89
C ARG A 224 -14.17 10.74 -16.12
N TYR A 225 -12.98 10.18 -16.05
CA TYR A 225 -11.83 10.79 -15.38
C TYR A 225 -10.89 11.54 -16.35
N ARG A 226 -11.29 11.71 -17.62
CA ARG A 226 -10.53 12.43 -18.66
C ARG A 226 -11.06 13.82 -18.97
N MET A 227 -11.75 14.50 -18.00
CA MET A 227 -12.12 15.91 -18.16
C MET A 227 -11.36 16.76 -17.16
#